data_e7cbbb65b63cb3611c7f5d04e02c83e7
#
_entry.id   e7cbbb65b63cb3611c7f5d04e02c83e7
#
_cell.length_a   1.000
_cell.length_b   1.000
_cell.length_c   1.000
_cell.angle_alpha   90.00
_cell.angle_beta   90.00
_cell.angle_gamma   90.00
#
_symmetry.space_group_name_H-M   'P 1'
#
loop_
_entity.id
_entity.type
_entity.pdbx_description
1 polymer ?
#
loop_
_entity_poly.entity_id
_entity_poly.type
_entity_poly.pdbx_seq_one_letter_code
_entity_poly.pdbx_strand_id
1 'polypeptide(L)'
;MNLEKVRDKIARIHEKGNVHQHLDLIAGLPYENYDSFAHSFNEVYAMEPDQFQLGFLKVLHGSVMHEKMKEYELLCQNRPPYEVLSTKWLPYSDVIRLKKVEEMVEVYYNSFQFSHTMRLLVELFPSAFSMYEKMGNYYEKKGLFGLNHSRLTRYEILWDFVESELAEFTCSEKMQKKEEDFKEKVLESMTLDLYLRDNVKNRPAFLGESKVEKDVASEFYKKEAEEHKYLKDYEGYDSRQLRKMTHLERLNGKLHLFDYRHRNKLNQDAAIYIIED
;
A
#
# COMPACT_ATOMS: atom_id res chain seq x y z
N MET A 1 -10.61 22.15 14.37
CA MET A 1 -9.80 22.27 13.14
C MET A 1 -10.76 22.31 11.95
N ASN A 2 -10.55 23.15 10.94
CA ASN A 2 -11.41 23.13 9.74
C ASN A 2 -10.81 22.13 8.75
N LEU A 3 -11.42 20.94 8.67
CA LEU A 3 -10.92 19.80 7.88
C LEU A 3 -10.93 20.11 6.37
N GLU A 4 -11.93 20.83 5.86
CA GLU A 4 -12.01 21.23 4.45
C GLU A 4 -10.79 22.08 4.04
N LYS A 5 -10.43 23.08 4.87
CA LYS A 5 -9.23 23.89 4.59
C LYS A 5 -7.92 23.10 4.63
N VAL A 6 -7.87 22.06 5.46
CA VAL A 6 -6.70 21.16 5.52
C VAL A 6 -6.64 20.34 4.24
N ARG A 7 -7.75 19.75 3.82
CA ARG A 7 -7.88 18.96 2.57
C ARG A 7 -7.45 19.78 1.35
N ASP A 8 -7.98 21.01 1.20
CA ASP A 8 -7.60 21.90 0.10
C ASP A 8 -6.10 22.21 0.05
N LYS A 9 -5.48 22.43 1.22
CA LYS A 9 -4.04 22.69 1.28
C LYS A 9 -3.22 21.45 0.90
N ILE A 10 -3.61 20.28 1.39
CA ILE A 10 -2.96 19.00 1.08
C ILE A 10 -3.04 18.75 -0.43
N ALA A 11 -4.22 18.86 -1.05
CA ALA A 11 -4.41 18.69 -2.49
C ALA A 11 -3.50 19.63 -3.30
N ARG A 12 -3.46 20.91 -2.94
CA ARG A 12 -2.60 21.92 -3.61
C ARG A 12 -1.11 21.64 -3.48
N ILE A 13 -0.65 21.04 -2.38
CA ILE A 13 0.74 20.63 -2.20
C ILE A 13 1.00 19.37 -3.02
N HIS A 14 0.07 18.41 -3.01
CA HIS A 14 0.16 17.17 -3.77
C HIS A 14 0.31 17.42 -5.29
N GLU A 15 -0.45 18.38 -5.84
CA GLU A 15 -0.33 18.83 -7.25
C GLU A 15 1.08 19.29 -7.63
N LYS A 16 1.89 19.76 -6.68
CA LYS A 16 3.27 20.17 -6.95
C LYS A 16 4.23 19.01 -7.12
N GLY A 17 3.92 17.85 -6.53
CA GLY A 17 4.68 16.60 -6.66
C GLY A 17 6.14 16.66 -6.18
N ASN A 18 6.49 17.61 -5.30
CA ASN A 18 7.87 17.82 -4.84
C ASN A 18 8.02 17.91 -3.32
N VAL A 19 6.93 17.71 -2.58
CA VAL A 19 6.91 17.74 -1.11
C VAL A 19 6.29 16.46 -0.60
N HIS A 20 7.01 15.74 0.24
CA HIS A 20 6.50 14.55 0.94
C HIS A 20 5.54 14.99 2.05
N GLN A 21 4.32 14.52 1.99
CA GLN A 21 3.26 14.85 2.94
C GLN A 21 3.07 13.71 3.95
N HIS A 22 3.14 14.06 5.22
CA HIS A 22 2.98 13.16 6.34
C HIS A 22 1.75 13.57 7.15
N LEU A 23 0.79 12.67 7.33
CA LEU A 23 -0.40 12.88 8.14
C LEU A 23 -0.46 11.84 9.25
N ASP A 24 -0.75 12.33 10.47
CA ASP A 24 -0.82 11.52 11.68
C ASP A 24 -2.24 11.47 12.22
N LEU A 25 -2.67 10.29 12.65
CA LEU A 25 -3.80 10.08 13.53
C LEU A 25 -3.34 9.51 14.87
N ILE A 26 -3.96 9.97 15.95
CA ILE A 26 -3.66 9.51 17.31
C ILE A 26 -4.89 8.85 17.89
N ALA A 27 -4.85 7.53 18.09
CA ALA A 27 -5.89 6.76 18.75
C ALA A 27 -5.85 6.95 20.27
N GLY A 28 -7.03 6.93 20.90
CA GLY A 28 -7.17 7.04 22.35
C GLY A 28 -7.25 8.46 22.88
N LEU A 29 -7.52 9.43 22.01
CA LEU A 29 -7.83 10.80 22.44
C LEU A 29 -9.16 10.84 23.22
N PRO A 30 -9.33 11.80 24.16
CA PRO A 30 -10.60 12.00 24.86
C PRO A 30 -11.75 12.22 23.87
N TYR A 31 -12.90 11.62 24.17
CA TYR A 31 -14.16 11.69 23.42
C TYR A 31 -14.14 10.95 22.07
N GLU A 32 -13.07 10.22 21.74
CA GLU A 32 -12.97 9.43 20.53
C GLU A 32 -13.14 7.93 20.83
N ASN A 33 -14.15 7.33 20.21
CA ASN A 33 -14.39 5.89 20.25
C ASN A 33 -13.91 5.22 18.95
N TYR A 34 -14.10 3.91 18.84
CA TYR A 34 -13.68 3.13 17.69
C TYR A 34 -14.29 3.62 16.37
N ASP A 35 -15.60 3.91 16.35
CA ASP A 35 -16.30 4.31 15.14
C ASP A 35 -15.90 5.73 14.70
N SER A 36 -15.72 6.66 15.64
CA SER A 36 -15.23 8.01 15.34
C SER A 36 -13.79 7.99 14.85
N PHE A 37 -12.94 7.10 15.37
CA PHE A 37 -11.60 6.90 14.87
C PHE A 37 -11.63 6.32 13.43
N ALA A 38 -12.47 5.32 13.16
CA ALA A 38 -12.65 4.76 11.82
C ALA A 38 -13.10 5.83 10.81
N HIS A 39 -13.98 6.74 11.22
CA HIS A 39 -14.37 7.88 10.40
C HIS A 39 -13.17 8.81 10.11
N SER A 40 -12.43 9.21 11.15
CA SER A 40 -11.22 10.04 11.00
C SER A 40 -10.18 9.38 10.10
N PHE A 41 -10.01 8.07 10.22
CA PHE A 41 -9.13 7.29 9.35
C PHE A 41 -9.51 7.42 7.87
N ASN A 42 -10.79 7.21 7.54
CA ASN A 42 -11.27 7.31 6.16
C ASN A 42 -11.10 8.72 5.59
N GLU A 43 -11.33 9.76 6.41
CA GLU A 43 -11.12 11.15 6.02
C GLU A 43 -9.65 11.45 5.67
N VAL A 44 -8.70 10.94 6.48
CA VAL A 44 -7.27 11.13 6.23
C VAL A 44 -6.81 10.28 5.06
N TYR A 45 -7.26 9.02 4.96
CA TYR A 45 -6.93 8.14 3.85
C TYR A 45 -7.35 8.73 2.49
N ALA A 46 -8.53 9.36 2.43
CA ALA A 46 -9.04 10.04 1.24
C ALA A 46 -8.23 11.30 0.82
N MET A 47 -7.34 11.79 1.67
CA MET A 47 -6.40 12.87 1.33
C MET A 47 -5.13 12.36 0.64
N GLU A 48 -4.95 11.05 0.54
CA GLU A 48 -3.82 10.37 -0.11
C GLU A 48 -2.45 10.91 0.33
N PRO A 49 -2.13 10.96 1.64
CA PRO A 49 -0.81 11.41 2.09
C PRO A 49 0.28 10.45 1.61
N ASP A 50 1.50 10.95 1.40
CA ASP A 50 2.63 10.10 1.07
C ASP A 50 2.97 9.14 2.23
N GLN A 51 2.76 9.58 3.47
CA GLN A 51 2.87 8.74 4.66
C GLN A 51 1.68 8.97 5.59
N PHE A 52 1.05 7.87 6.00
CA PHE A 52 -0.09 7.85 6.89
C PHE A 52 0.29 7.14 8.20
N GLN A 53 0.59 7.91 9.23
CA GLN A 53 0.99 7.36 10.52
C GLN A 53 -0.21 7.23 11.45
N LEU A 54 -0.43 6.02 11.96
CA LEU A 54 -1.30 5.79 13.09
C LEU A 54 -0.45 5.72 14.35
N GLY A 55 -0.78 6.57 15.32
CA GLY A 55 -0.13 6.56 16.63
C GLY A 55 -1.15 6.30 17.74
N PHE A 56 -0.64 6.06 18.95
CA PHE A 56 -1.46 5.90 20.14
C PHE A 56 -1.09 6.95 21.16
N LEU A 57 -2.08 7.48 21.87
CA LEU A 57 -1.88 8.50 22.89
C LEU A 57 -0.81 8.06 23.88
N LYS A 58 0.19 8.91 24.10
CA LYS A 58 1.24 8.73 25.10
C LYS A 58 0.98 9.67 26.29
N VAL A 59 0.75 9.10 27.46
CA VAL A 59 0.41 9.85 28.67
C VAL A 59 1.68 10.20 29.44
N LEU A 60 2.32 11.30 29.03
CA LEU A 60 3.58 11.73 29.60
C LEU A 60 3.38 12.38 30.96
N HIS A 61 4.27 12.10 31.93
CA HIS A 61 4.26 12.73 33.26
C HIS A 61 4.32 14.27 33.15
N GLY A 62 3.46 14.95 33.90
CA GLY A 62 3.35 16.42 33.89
C GLY A 62 2.54 16.99 32.72
N SER A 63 1.99 16.15 31.83
CA SER A 63 1.05 16.60 30.80
C SER A 63 -0.37 16.75 31.35
N VAL A 64 -1.19 17.56 30.66
CA VAL A 64 -2.63 17.71 30.99
C VAL A 64 -3.34 16.34 30.93
N MET A 65 -2.95 15.46 30.05
CA MET A 65 -3.51 14.09 29.94
C MET A 65 -3.19 13.28 31.21
N HIS A 66 -1.99 13.42 31.73
CA HIS A 66 -1.61 12.77 33.00
C HIS A 66 -2.41 13.31 34.21
N GLU A 67 -2.65 14.62 34.26
CA GLU A 67 -3.47 15.23 35.32
C GLU A 67 -4.92 14.75 35.26
N LYS A 68 -5.44 14.52 34.04
CA LYS A 68 -6.81 14.09 33.77
C LYS A 68 -7.01 12.58 33.67
N MET A 69 -6.02 11.77 34.02
CA MET A 69 -6.11 10.30 33.93
C MET A 69 -7.35 9.73 34.57
N LYS A 70 -7.71 10.22 35.80
CA LYS A 70 -8.89 9.75 36.52
C LYS A 70 -10.19 10.17 35.84
N GLU A 71 -10.27 11.42 35.37
CA GLU A 71 -11.45 11.96 34.67
C GLU A 71 -11.76 11.20 33.40
N TYR A 72 -10.72 10.86 32.65
CA TYR A 72 -10.82 10.19 31.32
C TYR A 72 -10.67 8.66 31.42
N GLU A 73 -10.55 8.14 32.65
CA GLU A 73 -10.35 6.69 32.89
C GLU A 73 -9.21 6.11 32.03
N LEU A 74 -8.10 6.89 31.94
CA LEU A 74 -6.96 6.47 31.13
C LEU A 74 -6.18 5.38 31.84
N LEU A 75 -6.04 4.23 31.19
CA LEU A 75 -5.08 3.20 31.56
C LEU A 75 -3.94 3.26 30.53
N CYS A 76 -2.70 3.37 30.99
CA CYS A 76 -1.53 3.42 30.14
C CYS A 76 -0.42 2.49 30.65
N GLN A 77 0.54 2.22 29.79
CA GLN A 77 1.74 1.51 30.19
C GLN A 77 2.49 2.29 31.29
N ASN A 78 3.02 1.58 32.26
CA ASN A 78 3.80 2.18 33.36
C ASN A 78 5.28 2.42 33.01
N ARG A 79 5.68 2.13 31.79
CA ARG A 79 7.03 2.29 31.22
C ARG A 79 6.96 3.06 29.89
N PRO A 80 8.04 3.76 29.52
CA PRO A 80 8.09 4.37 28.20
C PRO A 80 7.71 3.36 27.10
N PRO A 81 6.93 3.79 26.12
CA PRO A 81 6.51 5.14 25.80
C PRO A 81 5.24 5.66 26.51
N TYR A 82 4.76 5.01 27.57
CA TYR A 82 3.55 5.37 28.35
C TYR A 82 2.29 5.40 27.48
N GLU A 83 2.21 4.48 26.56
CA GLU A 83 1.13 4.38 25.60
C GLU A 83 -0.17 3.95 26.25
N VAL A 84 -1.28 4.52 25.76
CA VAL A 84 -2.62 4.21 26.25
C VAL A 84 -2.99 2.75 25.98
N LEU A 85 -3.60 2.10 26.96
CA LEU A 85 -4.15 0.75 26.88
C LEU A 85 -5.68 0.77 26.78
N SER A 86 -6.33 1.71 27.45
CA SER A 86 -7.75 1.97 27.33
C SER A 86 -8.09 3.38 27.80
N THR A 87 -9.26 3.87 27.38
CA THR A 87 -9.85 5.12 27.84
C THR A 87 -11.31 4.90 28.17
N LYS A 88 -11.98 5.91 28.75
CA LYS A 88 -13.45 5.89 28.97
C LYS A 88 -14.24 5.59 27.68
N TRP A 89 -13.72 5.94 26.50
CA TRP A 89 -14.40 5.83 25.21
C TRP A 89 -13.87 4.69 24.32
N LEU A 90 -12.64 4.23 24.57
CA LEU A 90 -11.95 3.23 23.77
C LEU A 90 -11.47 2.10 24.68
N PRO A 91 -12.16 0.95 24.75
CA PRO A 91 -11.77 -0.20 25.56
C PRO A 91 -10.49 -0.85 25.01
N TYR A 92 -9.81 -1.63 25.84
CA TYR A 92 -8.56 -2.32 25.49
C TYR A 92 -8.68 -3.21 24.24
N SER A 93 -9.81 -3.90 24.10
CA SER A 93 -10.09 -4.73 22.92
C SER A 93 -10.01 -3.93 21.62
N ASP A 94 -10.51 -2.70 21.63
CA ASP A 94 -10.52 -1.84 20.46
C ASP A 94 -9.12 -1.24 20.18
N VAL A 95 -8.35 -0.93 21.24
CA VAL A 95 -6.95 -0.55 21.07
C VAL A 95 -6.16 -1.66 20.36
N ILE A 96 -6.37 -2.93 20.74
CA ILE A 96 -5.72 -4.07 20.07
C ILE A 96 -6.17 -4.20 18.60
N ARG A 97 -7.44 -3.96 18.30
CA ARG A 97 -7.93 -3.95 16.89
C ARG A 97 -7.25 -2.84 16.09
N LEU A 98 -7.14 -1.64 16.66
CA LEU A 98 -6.48 -0.51 15.99
C LEU A 98 -4.98 -0.74 15.80
N LYS A 99 -4.30 -1.47 16.70
CA LYS A 99 -2.90 -1.88 16.50
C LYS A 99 -2.70 -2.81 15.31
N LYS A 100 -3.66 -3.69 15.04
CA LYS A 100 -3.62 -4.51 13.82
C LYS A 100 -3.78 -3.65 12.57
N VAL A 101 -4.70 -2.67 12.61
CA VAL A 101 -4.87 -1.71 11.51
C VAL A 101 -3.59 -0.89 11.28
N GLU A 102 -2.95 -0.39 12.36
CA GLU A 102 -1.67 0.32 12.30
C GLU A 102 -0.61 -0.51 11.54
N GLU A 103 -0.41 -1.77 11.92
CA GLU A 103 0.58 -2.64 11.28
C GLU A 103 0.26 -2.89 9.80
N MET A 104 -1.01 -3.05 9.45
CA MET A 104 -1.41 -3.21 8.04
C MET A 104 -1.18 -1.94 7.23
N VAL A 105 -1.42 -0.77 7.78
CA VAL A 105 -1.10 0.51 7.14
C VAL A 105 0.40 0.66 6.93
N GLU A 106 1.22 0.30 7.93
CA GLU A 106 2.67 0.35 7.81
C GLU A 106 3.19 -0.58 6.71
N VAL A 107 2.66 -1.80 6.64
CA VAL A 107 3.08 -2.81 5.66
C VAL A 107 2.60 -2.49 4.25
N TYR A 108 1.33 -2.11 4.08
CA TYR A 108 0.69 -2.05 2.77
C TYR A 108 0.48 -0.64 2.22
N TYR A 109 0.50 0.39 3.06
CA TYR A 109 0.43 1.79 2.65
C TYR A 109 1.81 2.44 2.69
N ASN A 110 2.41 2.57 3.86
CA ASN A 110 3.64 3.33 4.08
C ASN A 110 4.89 2.74 3.42
N SER A 111 4.86 1.46 3.07
CA SER A 111 5.96 0.83 2.33
C SER A 111 6.06 1.27 0.87
N PHE A 112 5.05 1.89 0.31
CA PHE A 112 4.90 2.24 -1.11
C PHE A 112 5.02 1.05 -2.07
N GLN A 113 4.99 -0.18 -1.56
CA GLN A 113 5.19 -1.39 -2.38
C GLN A 113 3.92 -1.87 -3.06
N PHE A 114 2.75 -1.37 -2.63
CA PHE A 114 1.43 -1.87 -3.04
C PHE A 114 0.47 -0.76 -3.45
N SER A 115 1.01 0.40 -3.85
CA SER A 115 0.23 1.63 -4.02
C SER A 115 -0.92 1.50 -5.03
N HIS A 116 -0.67 0.87 -6.18
CA HIS A 116 -1.71 0.66 -7.20
C HIS A 116 -2.69 -0.43 -6.78
N THR A 117 -2.17 -1.51 -6.20
CA THR A 117 -2.99 -2.63 -5.71
C THR A 117 -3.93 -2.18 -4.59
N MET A 118 -3.43 -1.46 -3.58
CA MET A 118 -4.25 -1.01 -2.45
C MET A 118 -5.33 -0.01 -2.87
N ARG A 119 -5.04 0.86 -3.85
CA ARG A 119 -6.00 1.80 -4.41
C ARG A 119 -7.15 1.07 -5.12
N LEU A 120 -6.86 -0.03 -5.81
CA LEU A 120 -7.87 -0.86 -6.45
C LEU A 120 -8.64 -1.69 -5.40
N LEU A 121 -7.95 -2.29 -4.43
CA LEU A 121 -8.58 -3.16 -3.43
C LEU A 121 -9.60 -2.45 -2.56
N VAL A 122 -9.39 -1.16 -2.26
CA VAL A 122 -10.35 -0.40 -1.43
C VAL A 122 -11.76 -0.38 -2.03
N GLU A 123 -11.90 -0.54 -3.34
CA GLU A 123 -13.19 -0.59 -4.03
C GLU A 123 -14.05 -1.82 -3.66
N LEU A 124 -13.44 -2.89 -3.13
CA LEU A 124 -14.15 -4.09 -2.65
C LEU A 124 -14.80 -3.92 -1.28
N PHE A 125 -14.43 -2.88 -0.55
CA PHE A 125 -14.81 -2.74 0.84
C PHE A 125 -15.69 -1.50 1.06
N PRO A 126 -16.53 -1.48 2.11
CA PRO A 126 -17.34 -0.30 2.44
C PRO A 126 -16.52 0.96 2.72
N SER A 127 -15.28 0.78 3.17
CA SER A 127 -14.35 1.87 3.45
C SER A 127 -12.90 1.38 3.52
N ALA A 128 -11.94 2.30 3.43
CA ALA A 128 -10.54 1.99 3.60
C ALA A 128 -10.27 1.39 5.00
N PHE A 129 -10.87 1.96 6.05
CA PHE A 129 -10.72 1.42 7.39
C PHE A 129 -11.17 -0.05 7.50
N SER A 130 -12.34 -0.39 6.91
CA SER A 130 -12.83 -1.77 6.95
C SER A 130 -11.94 -2.74 6.18
N MET A 131 -11.30 -2.29 5.09
CA MET A 131 -10.32 -3.09 4.36
C MET A 131 -9.11 -3.42 5.25
N TYR A 132 -8.49 -2.40 5.86
CA TYR A 132 -7.32 -2.60 6.73
C TYR A 132 -7.67 -3.40 7.99
N GLU A 133 -8.86 -3.23 8.55
CA GLU A 133 -9.35 -4.06 9.66
C GLU A 133 -9.49 -5.54 9.26
N LYS A 134 -10.09 -5.83 8.11
CA LYS A 134 -10.20 -7.19 7.59
C LYS A 134 -8.83 -7.80 7.31
N MET A 135 -7.89 -7.03 6.74
CA MET A 135 -6.51 -7.49 6.57
C MET A 135 -5.86 -7.84 7.90
N GLY A 136 -6.01 -7.00 8.93
CA GLY A 136 -5.50 -7.28 10.27
C GLY A 136 -6.10 -8.55 10.88
N ASN A 137 -7.40 -8.76 10.72
CA ASN A 137 -8.07 -9.99 11.17
C ASN A 137 -7.60 -11.23 10.38
N TYR A 138 -7.33 -11.10 9.07
CA TYR A 138 -6.75 -12.16 8.25
C TYR A 138 -5.35 -12.54 8.75
N TYR A 139 -4.50 -11.55 9.03
CA TYR A 139 -3.16 -11.74 9.58
C TYR A 139 -3.20 -12.48 10.92
N GLU A 140 -4.10 -12.10 11.81
CA GLU A 140 -4.29 -12.78 13.09
C GLU A 140 -4.75 -14.22 12.91
N LYS A 141 -5.78 -14.44 12.08
CA LYS A 141 -6.32 -15.79 11.79
C LYS A 141 -5.27 -16.74 11.22
N LYS A 142 -4.34 -16.21 10.42
CA LYS A 142 -3.24 -16.96 9.79
C LYS A 142 -1.97 -17.02 10.64
N GLY A 143 -1.92 -16.33 11.79
CA GLY A 143 -0.73 -16.29 12.67
C GLY A 143 0.47 -15.61 12.03
N LEU A 144 0.24 -14.55 11.24
CA LEU A 144 1.28 -13.86 10.45
C LEU A 144 1.95 -12.71 11.19
N PHE A 145 1.35 -12.21 12.27
CA PHE A 145 1.93 -11.15 13.10
C PHE A 145 3.20 -11.60 13.81
N GLY A 146 4.16 -10.69 13.97
CA GLY A 146 5.43 -10.96 14.65
C GLY A 146 6.43 -11.77 13.83
N LEU A 147 6.12 -12.09 12.57
CA LEU A 147 7.00 -12.79 11.65
C LEU A 147 7.63 -11.80 10.66
N ASN A 148 8.92 -12.02 10.35
CA ASN A 148 9.61 -11.24 9.32
C ASN A 148 9.29 -11.81 7.94
N HIS A 149 8.32 -11.21 7.27
CA HIS A 149 7.97 -11.58 5.90
C HIS A 149 8.86 -10.85 4.88
N SER A 150 9.37 -11.60 3.91
CA SER A 150 10.04 -11.00 2.75
C SER A 150 9.03 -10.17 1.94
N ARG A 151 9.54 -9.27 1.10
CA ARG A 151 8.69 -8.49 0.20
C ARG A 151 7.81 -9.40 -0.67
N LEU A 152 8.37 -10.42 -1.29
CA LEU A 152 7.61 -11.35 -2.14
C LEU A 152 6.56 -12.12 -1.35
N THR A 153 6.89 -12.59 -0.15
CA THR A 153 5.92 -13.24 0.75
C THR A 153 4.74 -12.32 1.09
N ARG A 154 4.98 -11.00 1.25
CA ARG A 154 3.88 -10.04 1.47
C ARG A 154 2.95 -9.92 0.26
N TYR A 155 3.46 -10.03 -0.96
CA TYR A 155 2.63 -10.12 -2.16
C TYR A 155 1.80 -11.42 -2.19
N GLU A 156 2.39 -12.55 -1.83
CA GLU A 156 1.68 -13.84 -1.73
C GLU A 156 0.56 -13.78 -0.68
N ILE A 157 0.85 -13.24 0.50
CA ILE A 157 -0.13 -13.04 1.57
C ILE A 157 -1.27 -12.12 1.11
N LEU A 158 -0.95 -11.02 0.42
CA LEU A 158 -1.96 -10.11 -0.12
C LEU A 158 -2.84 -10.80 -1.16
N TRP A 159 -2.26 -11.60 -2.03
CA TRP A 159 -3.02 -12.37 -3.01
C TRP A 159 -3.95 -13.38 -2.35
N ASP A 160 -3.45 -14.16 -1.38
CA ASP A 160 -4.27 -15.11 -0.61
C ASP A 160 -5.43 -14.42 0.13
N PHE A 161 -5.17 -13.21 0.67
CA PHE A 161 -6.22 -12.39 1.27
C PHE A 161 -7.29 -12.00 0.24
N VAL A 162 -6.90 -11.51 -0.92
CA VAL A 162 -7.83 -11.13 -2.01
C VAL A 162 -8.68 -12.33 -2.44
N GLU A 163 -8.08 -13.50 -2.64
CA GLU A 163 -8.80 -14.70 -3.00
C GLU A 163 -9.82 -15.10 -1.92
N SER A 164 -9.44 -14.98 -0.64
CA SER A 164 -10.35 -15.30 0.48
C SER A 164 -11.55 -14.34 0.54
N GLU A 165 -11.35 -13.04 0.32
CA GLU A 165 -12.43 -12.05 0.32
C GLU A 165 -13.37 -12.24 -0.88
N LEU A 166 -12.82 -12.47 -2.08
CA LEU A 166 -13.62 -12.70 -3.28
C LEU A 166 -14.46 -13.98 -3.18
N ALA A 167 -13.93 -15.04 -2.59
CA ALA A 167 -14.67 -16.28 -2.39
C ALA A 167 -15.92 -16.09 -1.50
N GLU A 168 -15.92 -15.10 -0.61
CA GLU A 168 -17.09 -14.76 0.22
C GLU A 168 -18.22 -14.08 -0.59
N PHE A 169 -17.92 -13.46 -1.74
CA PHE A 169 -18.89 -12.73 -2.56
C PHE A 169 -19.58 -13.57 -3.65
N THR A 170 -19.14 -14.80 -3.91
CA THR A 170 -19.54 -15.56 -5.11
C THR A 170 -20.82 -16.37 -4.89
N CYS A 171 -21.99 -15.85 -5.31
CA CYS A 171 -23.28 -16.56 -5.25
C CYS A 171 -23.97 -16.75 -6.62
N SER A 172 -23.44 -16.25 -7.76
CA SER A 172 -24.08 -16.39 -9.08
C SER A 172 -23.08 -16.32 -10.25
N GLU A 173 -23.39 -16.97 -11.41
CA GLU A 173 -22.53 -16.94 -12.63
C GLU A 173 -22.17 -15.52 -13.10
N LYS A 174 -23.10 -14.57 -12.96
CA LYS A 174 -22.86 -13.19 -13.33
C LYS A 174 -21.88 -12.48 -12.39
N MET A 175 -21.80 -12.92 -11.15
CA MET A 175 -20.81 -12.45 -10.16
C MET A 175 -19.45 -13.10 -10.40
N GLN A 176 -19.41 -14.38 -10.83
CA GLN A 176 -18.17 -15.08 -11.15
C GLN A 176 -17.35 -14.37 -12.24
N LYS A 177 -18.00 -13.93 -13.34
CA LYS A 177 -17.31 -13.18 -14.39
C LYS A 177 -16.76 -11.84 -13.90
N LYS A 178 -17.50 -11.14 -13.04
CA LYS A 178 -17.00 -9.89 -12.43
C LYS A 178 -15.84 -10.13 -11.47
N GLU A 179 -15.87 -11.25 -10.79
CA GLU A 179 -14.79 -11.70 -9.91
C GLU A 179 -13.51 -11.99 -10.70
N GLU A 180 -13.62 -12.73 -11.81
CA GLU A 180 -12.49 -13.03 -12.70
C GLU A 180 -11.88 -11.76 -13.30
N ASP A 181 -12.72 -10.84 -13.81
CA ASP A 181 -12.29 -9.54 -14.32
C ASP A 181 -11.58 -8.70 -13.23
N PHE A 182 -12.05 -8.78 -11.99
CA PHE A 182 -11.44 -8.07 -10.88
C PHE A 182 -10.12 -8.72 -10.44
N LYS A 183 -10.07 -10.06 -10.36
CA LYS A 183 -8.83 -10.80 -10.09
C LYS A 183 -7.73 -10.45 -11.12
N GLU A 184 -8.09 -10.38 -12.39
CA GLU A 184 -7.14 -9.99 -13.44
C GLU A 184 -6.59 -8.57 -13.21
N LYS A 185 -7.46 -7.61 -12.89
CA LYS A 185 -7.03 -6.24 -12.57
C LYS A 185 -6.13 -6.17 -11.35
N VAL A 186 -6.43 -6.95 -10.30
CA VAL A 186 -5.58 -7.03 -9.10
C VAL A 186 -4.21 -7.60 -9.45
N LEU A 187 -4.15 -8.70 -10.20
CA LEU A 187 -2.88 -9.29 -10.64
C LEU A 187 -2.06 -8.33 -11.50
N GLU A 188 -2.69 -7.57 -12.38
CA GLU A 188 -2.01 -6.53 -13.17
C GLU A 188 -1.48 -5.39 -12.29
N SER A 189 -2.27 -4.93 -11.31
CA SER A 189 -1.82 -3.91 -10.35
C SER A 189 -0.67 -4.41 -9.47
N MET A 190 -0.74 -5.67 -8.99
CA MET A 190 0.35 -6.30 -8.24
C MET A 190 1.61 -6.47 -9.09
N THR A 191 1.46 -6.80 -10.37
CA THR A 191 2.57 -6.89 -11.32
C THR A 191 3.22 -5.52 -11.52
N LEU A 192 2.41 -4.48 -11.71
CA LEU A 192 2.87 -3.10 -11.82
C LEU A 192 3.65 -2.68 -10.57
N ASP A 193 3.06 -2.82 -9.39
CA ASP A 193 3.69 -2.47 -8.11
C ASP A 193 5.01 -3.22 -7.90
N LEU A 194 5.05 -4.51 -8.24
CA LEU A 194 6.24 -5.33 -8.09
C LEU A 194 7.40 -4.82 -8.96
N TYR A 195 7.14 -4.59 -10.25
CA TYR A 195 8.17 -4.17 -11.19
C TYR A 195 8.48 -2.66 -11.14
N LEU A 196 7.63 -1.83 -10.57
CA LEU A 196 8.00 -0.46 -10.20
C LEU A 196 9.15 -0.42 -9.20
N ARG A 197 9.23 -1.43 -8.32
CA ARG A 197 10.21 -1.46 -7.23
C ARG A 197 11.48 -2.17 -7.59
N ASP A 198 11.40 -3.28 -8.34
CA ASP A 198 12.58 -4.12 -8.51
C ASP A 198 12.51 -5.00 -9.76
N ASN A 199 13.67 -5.24 -10.35
CA ASN A 199 13.82 -6.23 -11.42
C ASN A 199 13.89 -7.63 -10.80
N VAL A 200 12.72 -8.22 -10.53
CA VAL A 200 12.63 -9.54 -9.89
C VAL A 200 13.10 -10.62 -10.86
N LYS A 201 14.14 -11.34 -10.50
CA LYS A 201 14.73 -12.39 -11.35
C LYS A 201 13.78 -13.58 -11.55
N ASN A 202 13.09 -13.98 -10.49
CA ASN A 202 12.13 -15.08 -10.52
C ASN A 202 10.72 -14.51 -10.35
N ARG A 203 9.91 -14.61 -11.39
CA ARG A 203 8.52 -14.18 -11.34
C ARG A 203 7.76 -15.00 -10.29
N PRO A 204 7.04 -14.36 -9.35
CA PRO A 204 6.22 -15.08 -8.38
C PRO A 204 5.15 -15.95 -9.06
N ALA A 205 4.92 -17.14 -8.53
CA ALA A 205 4.01 -18.13 -9.13
C ALA A 205 2.56 -17.62 -9.24
N PHE A 206 2.09 -16.84 -8.28
CA PHE A 206 0.72 -16.28 -8.29
C PHE A 206 0.46 -15.31 -9.45
N LEU A 207 1.49 -14.68 -10.01
CA LEU A 207 1.36 -13.83 -11.20
C LEU A 207 1.23 -14.60 -12.52
N GLY A 208 1.37 -15.93 -12.49
CA GLY A 208 1.38 -16.75 -13.69
C GLY A 208 2.59 -16.49 -14.59
N GLU A 209 2.50 -16.92 -15.84
CA GLU A 209 3.55 -16.70 -16.84
C GLU A 209 3.57 -15.24 -17.33
N SER A 210 4.73 -14.79 -17.82
CA SER A 210 4.84 -13.45 -18.43
C SER A 210 3.97 -13.39 -19.69
N LYS A 211 3.20 -12.31 -19.81
CA LYS A 211 2.41 -12.00 -21.01
C LYS A 211 3.28 -11.44 -22.15
N VAL A 212 4.61 -11.36 -21.99
CA VAL A 212 5.57 -10.91 -23.02
C VAL A 212 6.26 -12.13 -23.61
N GLU A 213 6.04 -12.36 -24.90
CA GLU A 213 6.70 -13.45 -25.63
C GLU A 213 8.21 -13.22 -25.72
N LYS A 214 8.99 -14.29 -25.62
CA LYS A 214 10.46 -14.22 -25.63
C LYS A 214 11.02 -13.55 -26.89
N ASP A 215 10.38 -13.80 -28.03
CA ASP A 215 10.79 -13.24 -29.32
C ASP A 215 10.52 -11.74 -29.38
N VAL A 216 9.34 -11.29 -28.90
CA VAL A 216 8.98 -9.87 -28.79
C VAL A 216 9.97 -9.13 -27.90
N ALA A 217 10.27 -9.69 -26.71
CA ALA A 217 11.26 -9.10 -25.83
C ALA A 217 12.67 -9.07 -26.44
N SER A 218 13.04 -10.13 -27.21
CA SER A 218 14.35 -10.20 -27.85
C SER A 218 14.50 -9.16 -28.95
N GLU A 219 13.48 -8.99 -29.77
CA GLU A 219 13.44 -8.01 -30.85
C GLU A 219 13.47 -6.60 -30.31
N PHE A 220 12.63 -6.31 -29.31
CA PHE A 220 12.61 -5.01 -28.62
C PHE A 220 14.01 -4.61 -28.14
N TYR A 221 14.69 -5.47 -27.36
CA TYR A 221 15.98 -5.11 -26.80
C TYR A 221 17.11 -5.03 -27.85
N LYS A 222 17.02 -5.75 -28.97
CA LYS A 222 17.95 -5.59 -30.08
C LYS A 222 17.80 -4.22 -30.72
N LYS A 223 16.55 -3.86 -31.05
CA LYS A 223 16.23 -2.58 -31.66
C LYS A 223 16.57 -1.40 -30.74
N GLU A 224 16.26 -1.52 -29.46
CA GLU A 224 16.53 -0.47 -28.48
C GLU A 224 18.04 -0.27 -28.26
N ALA A 225 18.86 -1.33 -28.35
CA ALA A 225 20.33 -1.22 -28.29
C ALA A 225 20.94 -0.48 -29.50
N GLU A 226 20.24 -0.44 -30.64
CA GLU A 226 20.67 0.28 -31.83
C GLU A 226 20.11 1.70 -31.91
N GLU A 227 18.83 1.88 -31.57
CA GLU A 227 18.09 3.14 -31.76
C GLU A 227 18.09 4.04 -30.54
N HIS A 228 18.18 3.47 -29.31
CA HIS A 228 18.04 4.19 -28.03
C HIS A 228 16.81 5.12 -27.97
N LYS A 229 15.67 4.63 -28.50
CA LYS A 229 14.43 5.42 -28.60
C LYS A 229 13.89 5.81 -27.22
N TYR A 230 13.86 4.88 -26.30
CA TYR A 230 13.35 5.04 -24.93
C TYR A 230 14.49 5.20 -23.92
N LEU A 231 15.58 4.47 -24.09
CA LEU A 231 16.72 4.38 -23.16
C LEU A 231 17.91 5.25 -23.64
N LYS A 232 17.68 6.55 -23.81
CA LYS A 232 18.64 7.49 -24.37
C LYS A 232 19.97 7.57 -23.61
N ASP A 233 19.94 7.39 -22.28
CA ASP A 233 21.12 7.48 -21.42
C ASP A 233 21.92 6.15 -21.32
N TYR A 234 21.60 5.18 -22.17
CA TYR A 234 22.24 3.86 -22.23
C TYR A 234 23.10 3.67 -23.48
N GLU A 235 23.56 4.75 -24.08
CA GLU A 235 24.44 4.70 -25.26
C GLU A 235 25.65 3.76 -25.00
N GLY A 236 25.90 2.85 -25.94
CA GLY A 236 26.96 1.84 -25.82
C GLY A 236 26.59 0.57 -25.04
N TYR A 237 25.36 0.47 -24.51
CA TYR A 237 24.90 -0.77 -23.87
C TYR A 237 24.36 -1.75 -24.90
N ASP A 238 24.79 -3.02 -24.81
CA ASP A 238 24.20 -4.09 -25.61
C ASP A 238 22.83 -4.54 -25.07
N SER A 239 22.13 -5.35 -25.84
CA SER A 239 20.79 -5.86 -25.48
C SER A 239 20.76 -6.68 -24.17
N ARG A 240 21.88 -7.32 -23.77
CA ARG A 240 22.00 -8.08 -22.53
C ARG A 240 22.17 -7.14 -21.32
N GLN A 241 22.92 -6.06 -21.50
CA GLN A 241 23.10 -5.03 -20.48
C GLN A 241 21.80 -4.28 -20.24
N LEU A 242 21.07 -3.90 -21.31
CA LEU A 242 19.76 -3.28 -21.18
C LEU A 242 18.78 -4.17 -20.41
N ARG A 243 18.70 -5.47 -20.69
CA ARG A 243 17.85 -6.43 -19.94
C ARG A 243 18.20 -6.56 -18.46
N LYS A 244 19.43 -6.27 -18.05
CA LYS A 244 19.81 -6.27 -16.63
C LYS A 244 19.36 -5.02 -15.90
N MET A 245 19.28 -3.90 -16.61
CA MET A 245 18.98 -2.58 -16.08
C MET A 245 17.50 -2.22 -16.17
N THR A 246 16.73 -2.99 -16.93
CA THR A 246 15.33 -2.73 -17.24
C THR A 246 14.50 -4.00 -17.19
N HIS A 247 13.17 -3.85 -17.17
CA HIS A 247 12.23 -4.97 -17.29
C HIS A 247 11.13 -4.62 -18.28
N LEU A 248 10.72 -5.59 -19.10
CA LEU A 248 9.63 -5.44 -20.06
C LEU A 248 8.46 -6.32 -19.62
N GLU A 249 7.28 -5.73 -19.44
CA GLU A 249 6.08 -6.43 -19.05
C GLU A 249 4.86 -5.95 -19.86
N ARG A 250 3.87 -6.82 -20.05
CA ARG A 250 2.61 -6.48 -20.71
C ARG A 250 1.51 -6.27 -19.67
N LEU A 251 1.00 -5.05 -19.57
CA LEU A 251 -0.06 -4.65 -18.66
C LEU A 251 -1.16 -3.95 -19.47
N ASN A 252 -2.42 -4.28 -19.22
CA ASN A 252 -3.57 -3.74 -19.96
C ASN A 252 -3.40 -3.80 -21.48
N GLY A 253 -2.83 -4.91 -21.98
CA GLY A 253 -2.56 -5.12 -23.40
C GLY A 253 -1.38 -4.34 -23.99
N LYS A 254 -0.76 -3.41 -23.26
CA LYS A 254 0.37 -2.58 -23.71
C LYS A 254 1.70 -3.06 -23.13
N LEU A 255 2.78 -2.88 -23.88
CA LEU A 255 4.13 -3.13 -23.37
C LEU A 255 4.61 -1.96 -22.52
N HIS A 256 5.12 -2.28 -21.32
CA HIS A 256 5.68 -1.33 -20.37
C HIS A 256 7.15 -1.67 -20.13
N LEU A 257 8.02 -0.68 -20.33
CA LEU A 257 9.44 -0.79 -20.03
C LEU A 257 9.72 -0.07 -18.70
N PHE A 258 10.21 -0.81 -17.71
CA PHE A 258 10.62 -0.29 -16.40
C PHE A 258 12.13 -0.04 -16.44
N ASP A 259 12.53 1.20 -16.12
CA ASP A 259 13.92 1.61 -16.08
C ASP A 259 14.39 1.85 -14.64
N TYR A 260 15.24 0.97 -14.13
CA TYR A 260 15.70 0.99 -12.73
C TYR A 260 16.86 1.96 -12.47
N ARG A 261 17.47 2.51 -13.51
CA ARG A 261 18.48 3.57 -13.38
C ARG A 261 17.83 4.92 -13.08
N HIS A 262 16.67 5.16 -13.66
CA HIS A 262 15.91 6.38 -13.47
C HIS A 262 14.73 6.12 -12.54
N ARG A 263 14.83 6.68 -11.32
CA ARG A 263 13.80 6.50 -10.29
C ARG A 263 13.22 7.82 -9.85
N ASN A 264 11.93 7.78 -9.52
CA ASN A 264 11.27 8.90 -8.85
C ASN A 264 11.97 9.17 -7.51
N LYS A 265 12.26 10.45 -7.23
CA LYS A 265 13.00 10.84 -6.01
C LYS A 265 12.19 10.72 -4.73
N LEU A 266 10.85 10.78 -4.81
CA LEU A 266 9.96 10.73 -3.64
C LEU A 266 9.66 9.28 -3.23
N ASN A 267 9.17 8.47 -4.17
CA ASN A 267 8.71 7.13 -3.88
C ASN A 267 9.64 6.00 -4.36
N GLN A 268 10.75 6.34 -5.05
CA GLN A 268 11.75 5.40 -5.58
C GLN A 268 11.22 4.42 -6.66
N ASP A 269 10.08 4.71 -7.26
CA ASP A 269 9.57 3.92 -8.38
C ASP A 269 10.45 4.07 -9.62
N ALA A 270 10.60 2.98 -10.36
CA ALA A 270 11.28 2.99 -11.65
C ALA A 270 10.55 3.89 -12.66
N ALA A 271 11.28 4.54 -13.53
CA ALA A 271 10.64 5.21 -14.67
C ALA A 271 9.97 4.19 -15.59
N ILE A 272 8.81 4.55 -16.14
CA ILE A 272 8.04 3.68 -17.04
C ILE A 272 7.93 4.35 -18.40
N TYR A 273 8.16 3.57 -19.45
CA TYR A 273 7.86 3.94 -20.83
C TYR A 273 6.80 2.99 -21.38
N ILE A 274 5.72 3.53 -21.93
CA ILE A 274 4.72 2.74 -22.66
C ILE A 274 5.23 2.61 -24.09
N ILE A 275 5.43 1.36 -24.52
CA ILE A 275 5.91 1.06 -25.86
C ILE A 275 4.70 1.01 -26.79
N GLU A 276 4.74 1.82 -27.83
CA GLU A 276 3.77 1.76 -28.93
C GLU A 276 4.10 0.57 -29.84
N ASP A 277 3.11 -0.31 -30.08
CA ASP A 277 3.23 -1.48 -30.95
C ASP A 277 3.52 -1.10 -32.40
#